data_2410f5b02b472d41b6ea23821cb5d1af
#
_entry.id   2410f5b02b472d41b6ea23821cb5d1af
#
_cell.length_a   1.000
_cell.length_b   1.000
_cell.length_c   1.000
_cell.angle_alpha   90.00
_cell.angle_beta   90.00
_cell.angle_gamma   90.00
#
_symmetry.space_group_name_H-M   'P 1'
#
loop_
_entity.id
_entity.type
_entity.pdbx_description
1 polymer ?
#
loop_
_entity_poly.entity_id
_entity_poly.type
_entity_poly.pdbx_seq_one_letter_code
_entity_poly.pdbx_strand_id
1 'polypeptide(L)'
;MVRLVPKVRSSHVRPLEFGLLIFSALILGIAVIALQLSQSDAATRAGGEATGLTSEVFTVLGGFIVVFGVAHVVMCLKAPDADQLMLPIAALLNAIGLVMIYRIDLAAETTRANSQIMWTVIGVAIFCAVIIFMRSHQNLQNYAYLLGLGGLFLSALPIVWPTSINSDAKVWISLGPFSIQPGEFAKIMLLIFFA
;
A
#
# COMPACT_ATOMS: atom_id res chain seq x y z
N MET A 1 6.27 29.11 38.55
CA MET A 1 4.92 28.54 38.55
C MET A 1 4.73 27.76 37.23
N VAL A 2 5.13 26.49 37.20
CA VAL A 2 5.04 25.65 36.02
C VAL A 2 3.60 25.18 35.91
N ARG A 3 2.83 25.67 34.91
CA ARG A 3 1.50 25.13 34.59
C ARG A 3 1.68 23.71 34.09
N LEU A 4 1.32 22.76 34.93
CA LEU A 4 1.09 21.36 34.51
C LEU A 4 -0.06 21.35 33.51
N VAL A 5 0.25 21.29 32.23
CA VAL A 5 -0.75 21.02 31.22
C VAL A 5 -1.27 19.60 31.50
N PRO A 6 -2.58 19.41 31.74
CA PRO A 6 -3.10 18.08 31.97
C PRO A 6 -2.82 17.22 30.76
N LYS A 7 -2.13 16.08 30.97
CA LYS A 7 -1.90 15.06 29.93
C LYS A 7 -3.28 14.55 29.53
N VAL A 8 -3.78 15.04 28.41
CA VAL A 8 -5.00 14.52 27.80
C VAL A 8 -4.77 13.04 27.58
N ARG A 9 -5.58 12.23 28.25
CA ARG A 9 -5.54 10.77 28.10
C ARG A 9 -5.85 10.46 26.65
N SER A 10 -4.83 10.03 25.87
CA SER A 10 -5.03 9.67 24.48
C SER A 10 -6.09 8.58 24.42
N SER A 11 -7.21 8.89 23.80
CA SER A 11 -8.26 7.90 23.55
C SER A 11 -7.69 6.92 22.51
N HIS A 12 -7.69 5.62 22.83
CA HIS A 12 -7.29 4.57 21.88
C HIS A 12 -8.23 4.48 20.67
N VAL A 13 -9.26 5.31 20.62
CA VAL A 13 -10.25 5.35 19.55
C VAL A 13 -9.84 6.41 18.54
N ARG A 14 -9.71 6.02 17.28
CA ARG A 14 -9.34 6.88 16.14
C ARG A 14 -10.53 6.98 15.16
N PRO A 15 -11.60 7.70 15.52
CA PRO A 15 -12.87 7.66 14.79
C PRO A 15 -12.77 8.29 13.40
N LEU A 16 -11.94 9.33 13.24
CA LEU A 16 -11.73 9.97 11.93
C LEU A 16 -11.05 9.01 10.95
N GLU A 17 -9.99 8.35 11.39
CA GLU A 17 -9.27 7.35 10.60
C GLU A 17 -10.21 6.22 10.17
N PHE A 18 -10.97 5.67 11.12
CA PHE A 18 -11.92 4.61 10.84
C PHE A 18 -13.00 5.01 9.83
N GLY A 19 -13.58 6.21 9.99
CA GLY A 19 -14.57 6.73 9.03
C GLY A 19 -14.02 6.93 7.64
N LEU A 20 -12.80 7.44 7.51
CA LEU A 20 -12.13 7.63 6.21
C LEU A 20 -11.71 6.30 5.57
N LEU A 21 -11.34 5.28 6.36
CA LEU A 21 -11.07 3.94 5.85
C LEU A 21 -12.34 3.28 5.30
N ILE A 22 -13.47 3.41 6.00
CA ILE A 22 -14.77 2.96 5.48
C ILE A 22 -15.09 3.67 4.17
N PHE A 23 -14.89 4.98 4.09
CA PHE A 23 -15.12 5.75 2.88
C PHE A 23 -14.24 5.27 1.71
N SER A 24 -12.96 4.98 1.97
CA SER A 24 -12.06 4.40 0.96
C SER A 24 -12.52 3.02 0.49
N ALA A 25 -12.98 2.16 1.40
CA ALA A 25 -13.52 0.84 1.08
C ALA A 25 -14.83 0.94 0.27
N LEU A 26 -15.69 1.92 0.57
CA LEU A 26 -16.92 2.17 -0.20
C LEU A 26 -16.60 2.62 -1.63
N ILE A 27 -15.64 3.53 -1.81
CA ILE A 27 -15.19 3.95 -3.14
C ILE A 27 -14.69 2.76 -3.95
N LEU A 28 -13.82 1.93 -3.35
CA LEU A 28 -13.31 0.72 -3.97
C LEU A 28 -14.47 -0.23 -4.37
N GLY A 29 -15.36 -0.50 -3.43
CA GLY A 29 -16.49 -1.41 -3.66
C GLY A 29 -17.40 -0.95 -4.78
N ILE A 30 -17.82 0.32 -4.75
CA ILE A 30 -18.67 0.89 -5.80
C ILE A 30 -17.97 0.83 -7.16
N ALA A 31 -16.69 1.19 -7.22
CA ALA A 31 -15.95 1.22 -8.49
C ALA A 31 -15.76 -0.20 -9.07
N VAL A 32 -15.38 -1.18 -8.25
CA VAL A 32 -15.18 -2.58 -8.71
C VAL A 32 -16.50 -3.21 -9.14
N ILE A 33 -17.59 -3.00 -8.38
CA ILE A 33 -18.93 -3.48 -8.75
C ILE A 33 -19.40 -2.82 -10.05
N ALA A 34 -19.22 -1.51 -10.21
CA ALA A 34 -19.62 -0.81 -11.44
C ALA A 34 -18.84 -1.32 -12.67
N LEU A 35 -17.55 -1.61 -12.53
CA LEU A 35 -16.75 -2.22 -13.60
C LEU A 35 -17.26 -3.61 -13.98
N GLN A 36 -17.57 -4.45 -12.98
CA GLN A 36 -18.10 -5.79 -13.21
C GLN A 36 -19.46 -5.77 -13.93
N LEU A 37 -20.37 -4.89 -13.48
CA LEU A 37 -21.68 -4.72 -14.12
C LEU A 37 -21.55 -4.21 -15.57
N SER A 38 -20.66 -3.27 -15.81
CA SER A 38 -20.36 -2.77 -17.16
C SER A 38 -19.88 -3.88 -18.10
N GLN A 39 -19.06 -4.79 -17.62
CA GLN A 39 -18.59 -5.95 -18.38
C GLN A 39 -19.73 -6.94 -18.67
N SER A 40 -20.56 -7.22 -17.65
CA SER A 40 -21.74 -8.09 -17.79
C SER A 40 -22.73 -7.54 -18.84
N ASP A 41 -22.99 -6.23 -18.82
CA ASP A 41 -23.83 -5.57 -19.81
C ASP A 41 -23.25 -5.65 -21.23
N ALA A 42 -21.93 -5.48 -21.36
CA ALA A 42 -21.25 -5.60 -22.64
C ALA A 42 -21.32 -7.04 -23.19
N ALA A 43 -21.13 -8.05 -22.34
CA ALA A 43 -21.26 -9.46 -22.69
C ALA A 43 -22.69 -9.80 -23.17
N THR A 44 -23.71 -9.33 -22.45
CA THR A 44 -25.12 -9.53 -22.80
C THR A 44 -25.48 -8.89 -24.14
N ARG A 45 -24.97 -7.67 -24.43
CA ARG A 45 -25.16 -7.01 -25.73
C ARG A 45 -24.50 -7.77 -26.89
N ALA A 46 -23.42 -8.48 -26.61
CA ALA A 46 -22.71 -9.33 -27.57
C ALA A 46 -23.38 -10.71 -27.76
N GLY A 47 -24.53 -10.98 -27.10
CA GLY A 47 -25.25 -12.24 -27.17
C GLY A 47 -24.77 -13.33 -26.20
N GLY A 48 -23.93 -12.96 -25.24
CA GLY A 48 -23.48 -13.82 -24.14
C GLY A 48 -24.42 -13.78 -22.93
N GLU A 49 -24.17 -14.65 -21.96
CA GLU A 49 -24.90 -14.64 -20.69
C GLU A 49 -24.42 -13.54 -19.76
N ALA A 50 -25.36 -12.97 -18.97
CA ALA A 50 -25.02 -12.02 -17.93
C ALA A 50 -24.19 -12.71 -16.83
N THR A 51 -22.98 -12.24 -16.62
CA THR A 51 -22.12 -12.70 -15.51
C THR A 51 -22.47 -11.92 -14.24
N GLY A 52 -22.83 -12.62 -13.17
CA GLY A 52 -23.02 -12.01 -11.84
C GLY A 52 -21.70 -11.53 -11.22
N LEU A 53 -21.80 -11.06 -9.97
CA LEU A 53 -20.59 -10.68 -9.20
C LEU A 53 -19.67 -11.90 -9.03
N THR A 54 -18.45 -11.77 -9.51
CA THR A 54 -17.44 -12.85 -9.42
C THR A 54 -16.83 -12.92 -8.03
N SER A 55 -16.28 -14.09 -7.68
CA SER A 55 -15.53 -14.26 -6.43
C SER A 55 -14.33 -13.32 -6.30
N GLU A 56 -13.81 -12.83 -7.42
CA GLU A 56 -12.70 -11.88 -7.47
C GLU A 56 -13.05 -10.54 -6.82
N VAL A 57 -14.27 -10.04 -7.03
CA VAL A 57 -14.77 -8.80 -6.40
C VAL A 57 -14.70 -8.92 -4.88
N PHE A 58 -15.19 -10.05 -4.35
CA PHE A 58 -15.17 -10.29 -2.91
C PHE A 58 -13.76 -10.47 -2.37
N THR A 59 -12.85 -11.07 -3.13
CA THR A 59 -11.44 -11.23 -2.76
C THR A 59 -10.73 -9.87 -2.71
N VAL A 60 -10.92 -9.03 -3.71
CA VAL A 60 -10.31 -7.69 -3.76
C VAL A 60 -10.82 -6.81 -2.61
N LEU A 61 -12.14 -6.75 -2.42
CA LEU A 61 -12.75 -5.92 -1.40
C LEU A 61 -12.47 -6.46 0.01
N GLY A 62 -12.63 -7.77 0.21
CA GLY A 62 -12.37 -8.42 1.49
C GLY A 62 -10.89 -8.32 1.89
N GLY A 63 -9.98 -8.55 0.95
CA GLY A 63 -8.53 -8.38 1.17
C GLY A 63 -8.18 -6.95 1.59
N PHE A 64 -8.74 -5.96 0.90
CA PHE A 64 -8.53 -4.54 1.25
C PHE A 64 -9.02 -4.23 2.66
N ILE A 65 -10.27 -4.61 3.00
CA ILE A 65 -10.86 -4.35 4.32
C ILE A 65 -10.05 -5.02 5.43
N VAL A 66 -9.65 -6.27 5.25
CA VAL A 66 -8.88 -7.01 6.26
C VAL A 66 -7.51 -6.37 6.47
N VAL A 67 -6.80 -6.06 5.39
CA VAL A 67 -5.43 -5.52 5.47
C VAL A 67 -5.40 -4.16 6.15
N PHE A 68 -6.25 -3.23 5.70
CA PHE A 68 -6.30 -1.89 6.30
C PHE A 68 -6.99 -1.87 7.66
N GLY A 69 -7.93 -2.80 7.91
CA GLY A 69 -8.51 -3.02 9.23
C GLY A 69 -7.47 -3.47 10.27
N VAL A 70 -6.61 -4.41 9.92
CA VAL A 70 -5.48 -4.83 10.78
C VAL A 70 -4.53 -3.66 11.03
N ALA A 71 -4.17 -2.89 9.99
CA ALA A 71 -3.34 -1.71 10.16
C ALA A 71 -3.96 -0.69 11.12
N HIS A 72 -5.26 -0.42 11.00
CA HIS A 72 -6.00 0.47 11.89
C HIS A 72 -5.94 -0.01 13.35
N VAL A 73 -6.17 -1.31 13.59
CA VAL A 73 -6.07 -1.88 14.95
C VAL A 73 -4.66 -1.72 15.51
N VAL A 74 -3.62 -1.99 14.73
CA VAL A 74 -2.22 -1.78 15.15
C VAL A 74 -1.95 -0.32 15.49
N MET A 75 -2.44 0.63 14.68
CA MET A 75 -2.32 2.07 14.94
C MET A 75 -3.02 2.47 16.24
N CYS A 76 -4.24 2.00 16.50
CA CYS A 76 -4.96 2.26 17.75
C CYS A 76 -4.20 1.76 18.98
N LEU A 77 -3.54 0.59 18.88
CA LEU A 77 -2.87 -0.05 20.01
C LEU A 77 -1.45 0.48 20.26
N LYS A 78 -0.72 0.84 19.20
CA LYS A 78 0.73 1.12 19.28
C LYS A 78 1.09 2.59 19.02
N ALA A 79 0.29 3.30 18.26
CA ALA A 79 0.54 4.69 17.87
C ALA A 79 -0.75 5.55 17.95
N PRO A 80 -1.41 5.65 19.11
CA PRO A 80 -2.68 6.38 19.26
C PRO A 80 -2.53 7.88 18.95
N ASP A 81 -1.36 8.45 19.18
CA ASP A 81 -1.07 9.88 18.99
C ASP A 81 -0.59 10.22 17.54
N ALA A 82 -0.46 9.22 16.66
CA ALA A 82 -0.07 9.45 15.26
C ALA A 82 -1.19 10.14 14.47
N ASP A 83 -0.82 10.82 13.37
CA ASP A 83 -1.78 11.48 12.48
C ASP A 83 -2.82 10.48 11.95
N GLN A 84 -4.09 10.85 12.05
CA GLN A 84 -5.22 10.01 11.64
C GLN A 84 -5.48 10.03 10.14
N LEU A 85 -4.80 10.89 9.37
CA LEU A 85 -5.00 11.02 7.92
C LEU A 85 -4.05 10.14 7.11
N MET A 86 -2.88 9.78 7.64
CA MET A 86 -1.85 9.08 6.86
C MET A 86 -2.32 7.71 6.36
N LEU A 87 -2.89 6.89 7.23
CA LEU A 87 -3.37 5.55 6.85
C LEU A 87 -4.54 5.60 5.86
N PRO A 88 -5.59 6.44 6.07
CA PRO A 88 -6.68 6.56 5.09
C PRO A 88 -6.25 7.09 3.73
N ILE A 89 -5.30 8.03 3.67
CA ILE A 89 -4.76 8.52 2.39
C ILE A 89 -4.06 7.38 1.65
N ALA A 90 -3.21 6.61 2.34
CA ALA A 90 -2.56 5.45 1.75
C ALA A 90 -3.58 4.40 1.27
N ALA A 91 -4.63 4.15 2.06
CA ALA A 91 -5.72 3.26 1.70
C ALA A 91 -6.47 3.74 0.46
N LEU A 92 -6.80 5.02 0.39
CA LEU A 92 -7.49 5.61 -0.77
C LEU A 92 -6.64 5.51 -2.05
N LEU A 93 -5.36 5.85 -1.98
CA LEU A 93 -4.44 5.72 -3.11
C LEU A 93 -4.30 4.26 -3.58
N ASN A 94 -4.23 3.33 -2.62
CA ASN A 94 -4.21 1.90 -2.92
C ASN A 94 -5.52 1.43 -3.56
N ALA A 95 -6.68 1.91 -3.06
CA ALA A 95 -8.00 1.61 -3.63
C ALA A 95 -8.10 2.07 -5.10
N ILE A 96 -7.67 3.32 -5.40
CA ILE A 96 -7.64 3.83 -6.77
C ILE A 96 -6.72 2.97 -7.65
N GLY A 97 -5.54 2.62 -7.16
CA GLY A 97 -4.61 1.73 -7.86
C GLY A 97 -5.21 0.36 -8.17
N LEU A 98 -5.88 -0.26 -7.19
CA LEU A 98 -6.57 -1.54 -7.39
C LEU A 98 -7.69 -1.45 -8.43
N VAL A 99 -8.51 -0.40 -8.41
CA VAL A 99 -9.57 -0.18 -9.42
C VAL A 99 -8.97 -0.09 -10.84
N MET A 100 -7.88 0.66 -10.99
CA MET A 100 -7.21 0.82 -12.30
C MET A 100 -6.60 -0.49 -12.79
N ILE A 101 -5.95 -1.25 -11.92
CA ILE A 101 -5.37 -2.56 -12.26
C ILE A 101 -6.48 -3.55 -12.59
N TYR A 102 -7.55 -3.59 -11.78
CA TYR A 102 -8.70 -4.46 -12.03
C TYR A 102 -9.36 -4.18 -13.39
N ARG A 103 -9.48 -2.88 -13.76
CA ARG A 103 -9.97 -2.48 -15.08
C ARG A 103 -9.08 -2.99 -16.22
N ILE A 104 -7.76 -2.95 -16.04
CA ILE A 104 -6.80 -3.47 -17.02
C ILE A 104 -6.91 -4.99 -17.11
N ASP A 105 -7.03 -5.68 -15.98
CA ASP A 105 -7.17 -7.14 -15.95
C ASP A 105 -8.41 -7.60 -16.70
N LEU A 106 -9.54 -6.91 -16.53
CA LEU A 106 -10.77 -7.20 -17.27
C LEU A 106 -10.61 -7.01 -18.79
N ALA A 107 -9.81 -6.03 -19.23
CA ALA A 107 -9.59 -5.74 -20.64
C ALA A 107 -8.53 -6.67 -21.29
N ALA A 108 -7.56 -7.13 -20.52
CA ALA A 108 -6.39 -7.89 -21.00
C ALA A 108 -6.41 -9.36 -20.59
N GLU A 109 -7.49 -9.83 -19.91
CA GLU A 109 -7.64 -11.18 -19.37
C GLU A 109 -6.43 -11.61 -18.51
N THR A 110 -5.94 -10.68 -17.68
CA THR A 110 -4.81 -10.90 -16.77
C THR A 110 -5.25 -10.93 -15.31
N THR A 111 -4.38 -11.34 -14.39
CA THR A 111 -4.66 -11.45 -12.94
C THR A 111 -3.70 -10.61 -12.10
N ARG A 112 -3.37 -9.41 -12.58
CA ARG A 112 -2.42 -8.50 -11.90
C ARG A 112 -2.96 -7.94 -10.60
N ALA A 113 -4.29 -7.83 -10.46
CA ALA A 113 -4.94 -7.39 -9.23
C ALA A 113 -4.57 -8.28 -8.04
N ASN A 114 -4.48 -9.61 -8.24
CA ASN A 114 -4.05 -10.54 -7.19
C ASN A 114 -2.60 -10.28 -6.74
N SER A 115 -1.70 -9.99 -7.68
CA SER A 115 -0.33 -9.61 -7.36
C SER A 115 -0.28 -8.29 -6.60
N GLN A 116 -1.11 -7.32 -6.95
CA GLN A 116 -1.20 -6.04 -6.25
C GLN A 116 -1.68 -6.19 -4.82
N ILE A 117 -2.68 -7.06 -4.58
CA ILE A 117 -3.16 -7.36 -3.21
C ILE A 117 -2.02 -7.98 -2.39
N MET A 118 -1.30 -8.93 -2.96
CA MET A 118 -0.14 -9.54 -2.29
C MET A 118 0.91 -8.50 -1.88
N TRP A 119 1.26 -7.58 -2.79
CA TRP A 119 2.19 -6.49 -2.48
C TRP A 119 1.65 -5.52 -1.44
N THR A 120 0.35 -5.25 -1.46
CA THR A 120 -0.32 -4.45 -0.42
C THR A 120 -0.22 -5.11 0.94
N VAL A 121 -0.47 -6.43 1.03
CA VAL A 121 -0.32 -7.21 2.27
C VAL A 121 1.11 -7.11 2.80
N ILE A 122 2.12 -7.31 1.94
CA ILE A 122 3.53 -7.22 2.31
C ILE A 122 3.86 -5.80 2.80
N GLY A 123 3.44 -4.77 2.08
CA GLY A 123 3.68 -3.37 2.45
C GLY A 123 3.07 -3.01 3.80
N VAL A 124 1.81 -3.38 4.02
CA VAL A 124 1.12 -3.15 5.30
C VAL A 124 1.73 -3.99 6.43
N ALA A 125 2.16 -5.22 6.16
CA ALA A 125 2.86 -6.03 7.15
C ALA A 125 4.19 -5.38 7.59
N ILE A 126 4.97 -4.85 6.65
CA ILE A 126 6.20 -4.10 6.95
C ILE A 126 5.87 -2.82 7.74
N PHE A 127 4.84 -2.08 7.34
CA PHE A 127 4.36 -0.89 8.06
C PHE A 127 4.00 -1.22 9.52
N CYS A 128 3.20 -2.27 9.74
CA CYS A 128 2.86 -2.74 11.08
C CYS A 128 4.09 -3.19 11.87
N ALA A 129 5.02 -3.90 11.24
CA ALA A 129 6.27 -4.33 11.87
C ALA A 129 7.09 -3.13 12.34
N VAL A 130 7.23 -2.10 11.49
CA VAL A 130 7.94 -0.87 11.85
C VAL A 130 7.29 -0.22 13.09
N ILE A 131 5.97 -0.08 13.13
CA ILE A 131 5.26 0.53 14.27
C ILE A 131 5.39 -0.31 15.55
N ILE A 132 5.39 -1.63 15.44
CA ILE A 132 5.48 -2.53 16.59
C ILE A 132 6.90 -2.56 17.17
N PHE A 133 7.91 -2.64 16.31
CA PHE A 133 9.30 -2.84 16.73
C PHE A 133 10.08 -1.54 16.91
N MET A 134 9.74 -0.49 16.17
CA MET A 134 10.45 0.79 16.24
C MET A 134 9.87 1.67 17.34
N ARG A 135 10.45 1.58 18.54
CA ARG A 135 10.04 2.38 19.70
C ARG A 135 10.57 3.80 19.69
N SER A 136 11.68 4.04 19.01
CA SER A 136 12.34 5.35 18.95
C SER A 136 13.09 5.52 17.65
N HIS A 137 12.82 6.63 16.97
CA HIS A 137 13.55 7.06 15.78
C HIS A 137 15.02 7.43 16.09
N GLN A 138 15.34 7.74 17.34
CA GLN A 138 16.72 8.03 17.78
C GLN A 138 17.67 6.86 17.51
N ASN A 139 17.18 5.61 17.54
CA ASN A 139 18.00 4.46 17.22
C ASN A 139 18.44 4.45 15.74
N LEU A 140 17.64 5.04 14.83
CA LEU A 140 18.00 5.15 13.42
C LEU A 140 19.12 6.16 13.19
N GLN A 141 19.23 7.20 14.00
CA GLN A 141 20.29 8.20 13.88
C GLN A 141 21.68 7.57 14.06
N ASN A 142 21.80 6.54 14.90
CA ASN A 142 23.05 5.82 15.08
C ASN A 142 23.52 5.10 13.81
N TYR A 143 22.62 4.79 12.90
CA TYR A 143 22.87 4.11 11.63
C TYR A 143 22.74 5.04 10.43
N ALA A 144 22.59 6.35 10.62
CA ALA A 144 22.35 7.31 9.54
C ALA A 144 23.39 7.20 8.42
N TYR A 145 24.68 7.18 8.73
CA TYR A 145 25.75 7.06 7.73
C TYR A 145 25.70 5.72 6.97
N LEU A 146 25.38 4.63 7.67
CA LEU A 146 25.24 3.31 7.05
C LEU A 146 24.05 3.30 6.10
N LEU A 147 22.94 3.93 6.50
CA LEU A 147 21.74 4.08 5.67
C LEU A 147 22.02 5.00 4.47
N GLY A 148 22.75 6.09 4.65
CA GLY A 148 23.17 6.96 3.56
C GLY A 148 24.01 6.22 2.52
N LEU A 149 25.04 5.49 2.95
CA LEU A 149 25.88 4.68 2.07
C LEU A 149 25.10 3.57 1.38
N GLY A 150 24.23 2.85 2.13
CA GLY A 150 23.35 1.82 1.60
C GLY A 150 22.37 2.37 0.58
N GLY A 151 21.79 3.55 0.83
CA GLY A 151 20.91 4.24 -0.10
C GLY A 151 21.59 4.60 -1.42
N LEU A 152 22.81 5.15 -1.35
CA LEU A 152 23.64 5.43 -2.53
C LEU A 152 23.97 4.15 -3.30
N PHE A 153 24.36 3.09 -2.59
CA PHE A 153 24.66 1.79 -3.20
C PHE A 153 23.45 1.21 -3.93
N LEU A 154 22.26 1.20 -3.28
CA LEU A 154 21.02 0.72 -3.90
C LEU A 154 20.59 1.56 -5.09
N SER A 155 20.83 2.88 -5.06
CA SER A 155 20.52 3.76 -6.20
C SER A 155 21.44 3.47 -7.40
N ALA A 156 22.70 3.11 -7.14
CA ALA A 156 23.66 2.78 -8.20
C ALA A 156 23.55 1.34 -8.73
N LEU A 157 22.95 0.45 -7.93
CA LEU A 157 22.89 -0.99 -8.25
C LEU A 157 22.27 -1.31 -9.64
N PRO A 158 21.18 -0.67 -10.10
CA PRO A 158 20.60 -0.94 -11.40
C PRO A 158 21.53 -0.61 -12.58
N ILE A 159 22.49 0.29 -12.38
CA ILE A 159 23.44 0.68 -13.44
C ILE A 159 24.39 -0.48 -13.79
N VAL A 160 24.78 -1.24 -12.77
CA VAL A 160 25.75 -2.36 -12.89
C VAL A 160 25.04 -3.69 -13.17
N TRP A 161 23.73 -3.78 -12.92
CA TRP A 161 22.98 -5.03 -13.05
C TRP A 161 22.77 -5.41 -14.53
N PRO A 162 23.11 -6.65 -14.95
CA PRO A 162 23.16 -7.02 -16.37
C PRO A 162 21.81 -7.23 -17.04
N THR A 163 20.70 -7.27 -16.31
CA THR A 163 19.38 -7.55 -16.89
C THR A 163 18.49 -6.33 -16.86
N SER A 164 18.26 -5.73 -18.02
CA SER A 164 17.17 -4.76 -18.24
C SER A 164 16.03 -5.46 -18.97
N ILE A 165 14.86 -5.53 -18.34
CA ILE A 165 13.64 -6.01 -18.98
C ILE A 165 13.13 -4.99 -20.01
N ASN A 166 13.48 -3.71 -19.86
CA ASN A 166 13.17 -2.64 -20.80
C ASN A 166 14.43 -1.83 -21.09
N SER A 167 14.74 -1.65 -22.37
CA SER A 167 15.94 -0.99 -22.86
C SER A 167 16.07 0.48 -22.48
N ASP A 168 14.99 1.17 -22.18
CA ASP A 168 14.97 2.62 -22.03
C ASP A 168 15.16 3.14 -20.59
N ALA A 169 14.90 2.33 -19.58
CA ALA A 169 15.10 2.72 -18.18
C ALA A 169 15.67 1.57 -17.36
N LYS A 170 16.98 1.62 -17.07
CA LYS A 170 17.67 0.65 -16.20
C LYS A 170 17.39 0.95 -14.70
N VAL A 171 16.14 0.86 -14.27
CA VAL A 171 15.75 1.12 -12.88
C VAL A 171 15.23 -0.13 -12.17
N TRP A 172 14.91 -1.18 -12.94
CA TRP A 172 14.34 -2.42 -12.43
C TRP A 172 15.38 -3.53 -12.42
N ILE A 173 15.38 -4.30 -11.33
CA ILE A 173 16.14 -5.53 -11.18
C ILE A 173 15.17 -6.70 -11.21
N SER A 174 15.38 -7.64 -12.16
CA SER A 174 14.63 -8.88 -12.21
C SER A 174 15.31 -9.94 -11.35
N LEU A 175 14.59 -10.48 -10.40
CA LEU A 175 14.99 -11.57 -9.51
C LEU A 175 14.11 -12.80 -9.79
N GLY A 176 14.19 -13.34 -11.02
CA GLY A 176 13.33 -14.44 -11.45
C GLY A 176 11.88 -13.99 -11.64
N PRO A 177 10.91 -14.53 -10.86
CA PRO A 177 9.50 -14.16 -11.01
C PRO A 177 9.15 -12.77 -10.45
N PHE A 178 10.07 -12.13 -9.72
CA PHE A 178 9.88 -10.83 -9.10
C PHE A 178 10.74 -9.76 -9.77
N SER A 179 10.18 -8.58 -9.97
CA SER A 179 10.92 -7.38 -10.35
C SER A 179 10.85 -6.37 -9.22
N ILE A 180 11.99 -5.85 -8.82
CA ILE A 180 12.13 -4.88 -7.72
C ILE A 180 12.84 -3.65 -8.27
N GLN A 181 12.40 -2.47 -7.82
CA GLN A 181 13.07 -1.21 -8.07
C GLN A 181 13.87 -0.82 -6.82
N PRO A 182 15.22 -0.99 -6.80
CA PRO A 182 16.03 -0.69 -5.62
C PRO A 182 15.96 0.77 -5.20
N GLY A 183 15.68 1.68 -6.15
CA GLY A 183 15.52 3.10 -5.90
C GLY A 183 14.40 3.44 -4.89
N GLU A 184 13.35 2.63 -4.79
CA GLU A 184 12.28 2.86 -3.80
C GLU A 184 12.79 2.65 -2.37
N PHE A 185 13.60 1.62 -2.15
CA PHE A 185 14.25 1.38 -0.86
C PHE A 185 15.33 2.42 -0.57
N ALA A 186 16.08 2.81 -1.60
CA ALA A 186 17.10 3.85 -1.49
C ALA A 186 16.52 5.19 -1.03
N LYS A 187 15.34 5.59 -1.54
CA LYS A 187 14.64 6.82 -1.12
C LYS A 187 14.38 6.83 0.39
N ILE A 188 13.90 5.72 0.94
CA ILE A 188 13.61 5.61 2.38
C ILE A 188 14.90 5.72 3.19
N MET A 189 15.97 5.02 2.77
CA MET A 189 17.26 5.04 3.44
C MET A 189 17.88 6.43 3.40
N LEU A 190 17.85 7.11 2.25
CA LEU A 190 18.35 8.47 2.10
C LEU A 190 17.50 9.48 2.89
N LEU A 191 16.17 9.30 2.94
CA LEU A 191 15.29 10.14 3.74
C LEU A 191 15.69 10.09 5.22
N ILE A 192 15.97 8.90 5.76
CA ILE A 192 16.42 8.73 7.15
C ILE A 192 17.80 9.33 7.38
N PHE A 193 18.69 9.26 6.37
CA PHE A 193 20.02 9.86 6.45
C PHE A 193 19.98 11.40 6.53
N PHE A 194 19.04 12.04 5.80
CA PHE A 194 18.90 13.50 5.76
C PHE A 194 18.00 14.06 6.89
N ALA A 195 17.25 13.22 7.62
CA ALA A 195 16.40 13.63 8.74
C ALA A 195 17.17 13.83 10.04
#